data_e7ca5a4b04b28b5bcd83d459f19b526c
#
_entry.id   e7ca5a4b04b28b5bcd83d459f19b526c
#
_cell.length_a   1.000
_cell.length_b   1.000
_cell.length_c   1.000
_cell.angle_alpha   90.00
_cell.angle_beta   90.00
_cell.angle_gamma   90.00
#
_symmetry.space_group_name_H-M   'P 1'
#
loop_
_entity.id
_entity.type
_entity.pdbx_description
1 polymer ?
#
loop_
_entity_poly.entity_id
_entity_poly.type
_entity_poly.pdbx_seq_one_letter_code
_entity_poly.pdbx_strand_id
1 'polypeptide(L)'
;MNKKFETYGVRCPRCGTLLLRPKTVDRVTGKKLPGACPGMVLDEAYSNRVSSHHVMKPCGYKEPVAIHTIPDSKELTTIAHRNDVLGYLRTFSVLSSTKVLQHRFDNYQATGAPERATLVKCQRIANEIAAGKTIHSLLIGKTGRGKTHLAMGILYDVLERTGYKIVRTTIKDGEAVKKFDNWKVLFVDWRELIERQKQSFNDDTLKKQVNKCLHEIRIADVVVLDDFGSERDSDYSRDLVDHFWRDRENKTVIVTTNLEGNGLEKRYGARTLSRMKNYGVGNSIAFSAIRDYRGIVQ
;
A
#
# COMPACT_ATOMS: atom_id res chain seq x y z
N MET A 1 11.17 -33.55 -17.31
CA MET A 1 11.63 -32.14 -17.12
C MET A 1 11.54 -31.79 -15.63
N ASN A 2 12.63 -31.33 -15.04
CA ASN A 2 12.69 -31.07 -13.60
C ASN A 2 11.76 -29.90 -13.23
N LYS A 3 10.71 -30.17 -12.46
CA LYS A 3 9.66 -29.16 -12.11
C LYS A 3 10.20 -27.93 -11.36
N LYS A 4 11.44 -27.99 -10.86
CA LYS A 4 12.06 -26.96 -10.01
C LYS A 4 12.90 -25.92 -10.76
N PHE A 5 13.27 -26.17 -12.02
CA PHE A 5 14.11 -25.30 -12.83
C PHE A 5 13.43 -24.90 -14.14
N GLU A 6 13.86 -23.75 -14.69
CA GLU A 6 13.41 -23.22 -15.98
C GLU A 6 14.60 -22.73 -16.81
N THR A 7 14.47 -22.81 -18.13
CA THR A 7 15.34 -22.06 -19.08
C THR A 7 14.73 -20.67 -19.29
N TYR A 8 15.57 -19.66 -19.51
CA TYR A 8 15.13 -18.26 -19.67
C TYR A 8 15.78 -17.55 -20.87
N GLY A 9 16.17 -18.32 -21.88
CA GLY A 9 16.69 -17.82 -23.15
C GLY A 9 18.16 -17.39 -23.16
N VAL A 10 18.83 -17.36 -22.01
CA VAL A 10 20.25 -16.98 -21.89
C VAL A 10 21.14 -18.19 -22.17
N ARG A 11 22.16 -18.00 -23.03
CA ARG A 11 23.15 -19.03 -23.37
C ARG A 11 24.45 -18.86 -22.56
N CYS A 12 25.01 -19.97 -22.17
CA CYS A 12 26.31 -19.99 -21.48
C CYS A 12 27.42 -19.39 -22.40
N PRO A 13 28.19 -18.40 -21.95
CA PRO A 13 29.25 -17.80 -22.74
C PRO A 13 30.44 -18.75 -22.97
N ARG A 14 30.53 -19.86 -22.23
CA ARG A 14 31.62 -20.85 -22.38
C ARG A 14 31.31 -21.96 -23.38
N CYS A 15 30.06 -22.46 -23.39
CA CYS A 15 29.71 -23.64 -24.21
C CYS A 15 28.42 -23.50 -25.01
N GLY A 16 27.78 -22.35 -25.03
CA GLY A 16 26.56 -22.08 -25.80
C GLY A 16 25.26 -22.75 -25.26
N THR A 17 25.34 -23.63 -24.26
CA THR A 17 24.18 -24.32 -23.70
C THR A 17 23.25 -23.33 -23.01
N LEU A 18 21.93 -23.52 -23.13
CA LEU A 18 20.95 -22.71 -22.39
C LEU A 18 21.14 -22.87 -20.87
N LEU A 19 21.18 -21.74 -20.18
CA LEU A 19 21.29 -21.72 -18.74
C LEU A 19 19.98 -22.16 -18.08
N LEU A 20 20.11 -22.80 -16.92
CA LEU A 20 18.99 -23.18 -16.05
C LEU A 20 19.05 -22.36 -14.78
N ARG A 21 17.89 -21.82 -14.36
CA ARG A 21 17.74 -21.17 -13.05
C ARG A 21 16.58 -21.79 -12.26
N PRO A 22 16.60 -21.69 -10.92
CA PRO A 22 15.44 -22.07 -10.11
C PRO A 22 14.22 -21.23 -10.49
N LYS A 23 13.03 -21.85 -10.49
CA LYS A 23 11.76 -21.13 -10.67
C LYS A 23 11.40 -20.22 -9.48
N THR A 24 12.00 -20.49 -8.33
CA THR A 24 11.83 -19.68 -7.12
C THR A 24 12.50 -18.33 -7.27
N VAL A 25 12.00 -17.36 -6.52
CA VAL A 25 12.61 -16.05 -6.37
C VAL A 25 13.34 -15.96 -5.03
N ASP A 26 14.34 -15.11 -4.98
CA ASP A 26 14.97 -14.74 -3.73
C ASP A 26 13.94 -14.09 -2.78
N ARG A 27 13.88 -14.56 -1.54
CA ARG A 27 12.86 -14.12 -0.57
C ARG A 27 13.04 -12.68 -0.09
N VAL A 28 14.27 -12.17 -0.17
CA VAL A 28 14.61 -10.83 0.29
C VAL A 28 14.40 -9.81 -0.83
N THR A 29 14.91 -10.11 -2.03
CA THR A 29 14.91 -9.18 -3.16
C THR A 29 13.71 -9.34 -4.09
N GLY A 30 12.98 -10.46 -4.02
CA GLY A 30 11.91 -10.81 -4.96
C GLY A 30 12.39 -11.11 -6.38
N LYS A 31 13.70 -11.10 -6.64
CA LYS A 31 14.28 -11.32 -7.97
C LYS A 31 14.54 -12.80 -8.24
N LYS A 32 14.59 -13.16 -9.51
CA LYS A 32 14.97 -14.51 -9.92
C LYS A 32 16.42 -14.78 -9.54
N LEU A 33 16.70 -16.01 -9.11
CA LEU A 33 18.05 -16.47 -8.79
C LEU A 33 18.89 -16.62 -10.08
N PRO A 34 20.22 -16.42 -10.03
CA PRO A 34 21.11 -16.56 -11.16
C PRO A 34 21.11 -17.99 -11.71
N GLY A 35 21.36 -18.09 -13.01
CA GLY A 35 21.41 -19.36 -13.71
C GLY A 35 22.76 -20.05 -13.62
N ALA A 36 22.77 -21.37 -13.88
CA ALA A 36 23.94 -22.19 -14.01
C ALA A 36 23.90 -22.97 -15.32
N CYS A 37 25.07 -23.28 -15.84
CA CYS A 37 25.19 -24.06 -17.08
C CYS A 37 25.08 -25.56 -16.77
N PRO A 38 24.12 -26.28 -17.37
CA PRO A 38 24.05 -27.73 -17.30
C PRO A 38 24.92 -28.45 -18.34
N GLY A 39 25.61 -27.69 -19.18
CA GLY A 39 26.41 -28.24 -20.31
C GLY A 39 27.70 -28.91 -19.88
N MET A 40 28.23 -29.72 -20.76
CA MET A 40 29.50 -30.42 -20.65
C MET A 40 30.51 -29.81 -21.61
N VAL A 41 31.77 -29.75 -21.22
CA VAL A 41 32.90 -29.31 -22.06
C VAL A 41 34.00 -30.35 -22.05
N LEU A 42 34.83 -30.36 -23.10
CA LEU A 42 35.99 -31.28 -23.17
C LEU A 42 36.96 -30.96 -22.02
N ASP A 43 37.42 -31.99 -21.34
CA ASP A 43 38.50 -31.89 -20.37
C ASP A 43 39.84 -32.05 -21.09
N GLU A 44 40.39 -30.94 -21.60
CA GLU A 44 41.66 -30.95 -22.34
C GLU A 44 42.84 -31.52 -21.53
N ALA A 45 42.87 -31.22 -20.21
CA ALA A 45 43.96 -31.70 -19.36
C ALA A 45 43.95 -33.22 -19.16
N TYR A 46 42.77 -33.85 -19.26
CA TYR A 46 42.62 -35.30 -19.16
C TYR A 46 42.69 -35.98 -20.52
N SER A 47 42.11 -35.36 -21.56
CA SER A 47 42.12 -35.87 -22.92
C SER A 47 43.55 -35.92 -23.55
N ASN A 48 44.42 -35.00 -23.17
CA ASN A 48 45.82 -34.98 -23.58
C ASN A 48 46.70 -36.07 -22.93
N ARG A 49 46.23 -36.70 -21.85
CA ARG A 49 46.93 -37.77 -21.15
C ARG A 49 46.55 -39.17 -21.62
N VAL A 50 45.41 -39.32 -22.26
CA VAL A 50 44.84 -40.58 -22.70
C VAL A 50 44.47 -40.43 -24.17
N SER A 51 45.32 -40.92 -25.04
CA SER A 51 45.33 -40.65 -26.50
C SER A 51 44.14 -41.22 -27.31
N SER A 52 43.06 -41.69 -26.72
CA SER A 52 41.93 -42.29 -27.43
C SER A 52 40.54 -41.94 -26.92
N HIS A 53 40.38 -41.17 -25.87
CA HIS A 53 39.07 -40.90 -25.27
C HIS A 53 38.86 -39.42 -24.99
N HIS A 54 37.79 -38.84 -25.58
CA HIS A 54 37.34 -37.51 -25.22
C HIS A 54 36.59 -37.54 -23.88
N VAL A 55 37.24 -37.05 -22.81
CA VAL A 55 36.63 -36.97 -21.50
C VAL A 55 35.91 -35.64 -21.35
N MET A 56 34.63 -35.70 -21.02
CA MET A 56 33.78 -34.51 -20.83
C MET A 56 33.64 -34.20 -19.31
N LYS A 57 33.75 -32.93 -18.98
CA LYS A 57 33.49 -32.42 -17.63
C LYS A 57 32.35 -31.39 -17.60
N PRO A 58 31.68 -31.17 -16.49
CA PRO A 58 30.68 -30.10 -16.34
C PRO A 58 31.30 -28.76 -16.69
N CYS A 59 30.60 -27.93 -17.48
CA CYS A 59 31.05 -26.60 -17.89
C CYS A 59 31.35 -25.71 -16.67
N GLY A 60 30.58 -25.87 -15.56
CA GLY A 60 30.81 -25.18 -14.30
C GLY A 60 30.54 -23.67 -14.34
N TYR A 61 30.07 -23.12 -15.48
CA TYR A 61 29.72 -21.72 -15.53
C TYR A 61 28.45 -21.45 -14.67
N LYS A 62 28.57 -20.46 -13.81
CA LYS A 62 27.44 -19.88 -13.05
C LYS A 62 27.37 -18.40 -13.41
N GLU A 63 26.19 -17.89 -13.65
CA GLU A 63 26.03 -16.44 -13.76
C GLU A 63 26.58 -15.79 -12.48
N PRO A 64 27.28 -14.65 -12.62
CA PRO A 64 27.69 -13.90 -11.46
C PRO A 64 26.44 -13.59 -10.64
N VAL A 65 26.43 -14.01 -9.40
CA VAL A 65 25.48 -13.47 -8.43
C VAL A 65 25.75 -11.98 -8.45
N ALA A 66 24.76 -11.17 -8.91
CA ALA A 66 24.88 -9.76 -8.64
C ALA A 66 25.19 -9.68 -7.14
N ILE A 67 26.34 -9.14 -6.78
CA ILE A 67 26.69 -8.91 -5.40
C ILE A 67 25.58 -7.97 -4.91
N HIS A 68 24.51 -8.55 -4.40
CA HIS A 68 23.57 -7.79 -3.62
C HIS A 68 24.40 -7.39 -2.42
N THR A 69 24.82 -6.14 -2.40
CA THR A 69 25.29 -5.52 -1.20
C THR A 69 24.30 -5.94 -0.13
N ILE A 70 24.76 -6.73 0.83
CA ILE A 70 23.92 -7.09 1.98
C ILE A 70 23.40 -5.76 2.49
N PRO A 71 22.06 -5.53 2.51
CA PRO A 71 21.51 -4.25 2.92
C PRO A 71 22.18 -3.88 4.24
N ASP A 72 22.63 -2.65 4.37
CA ASP A 72 23.21 -2.23 5.63
C ASP A 72 22.17 -2.35 6.76
N SER A 73 22.59 -2.23 8.00
CA SER A 73 21.67 -2.38 9.15
C SER A 73 20.53 -1.36 9.12
N LYS A 74 20.73 -0.19 8.50
CA LYS A 74 19.71 0.85 8.33
C LYS A 74 18.69 0.46 7.26
N GLU A 75 19.16 -0.08 6.12
CA GLU A 75 18.28 -0.59 5.07
C GLU A 75 17.45 -1.77 5.57
N LEU A 76 18.05 -2.73 6.29
CA LEU A 76 17.32 -3.85 6.89
C LEU A 76 16.25 -3.37 7.88
N THR A 77 16.59 -2.38 8.70
CA THR A 77 15.65 -1.78 9.64
C THR A 77 14.49 -1.10 8.92
N THR A 78 14.77 -0.37 7.84
CA THR A 78 13.74 0.29 7.01
C THR A 78 12.84 -0.73 6.33
N ILE A 79 13.40 -1.82 5.80
CA ILE A 79 12.64 -2.93 5.21
C ILE A 79 11.73 -3.57 6.25
N ALA A 80 12.21 -3.80 7.47
CA ALA A 80 11.43 -4.37 8.57
C ALA A 80 10.23 -3.46 8.91
N HIS A 81 10.46 -2.16 9.14
CA HIS A 81 9.39 -1.19 9.42
C HIS A 81 8.36 -1.12 8.28
N ARG A 82 8.83 -1.10 7.03
CA ARG A 82 7.95 -1.13 5.85
C ARG A 82 7.07 -2.38 5.86
N ASN A 83 7.65 -3.56 6.09
CA ASN A 83 6.91 -4.81 6.08
C ASN A 83 5.86 -4.86 7.19
N ASP A 84 6.20 -4.39 8.39
CA ASP A 84 5.28 -4.31 9.53
C ASP A 84 4.10 -3.38 9.23
N VAL A 85 4.38 -2.15 8.75
CA VAL A 85 3.34 -1.17 8.43
C VAL A 85 2.43 -1.65 7.29
N LEU A 86 3.01 -2.19 6.22
CA LEU A 86 2.23 -2.72 5.11
C LEU A 86 1.47 -4.01 5.48
N GLY A 87 2.03 -4.83 6.37
CA GLY A 87 1.35 -5.98 6.97
C GLY A 87 0.13 -5.54 7.77
N TYR A 88 0.27 -4.52 8.63
CA TYR A 88 -0.82 -3.92 9.38
C TYR A 88 -1.92 -3.37 8.46
N LEU A 89 -1.55 -2.56 7.46
CA LEU A 89 -2.47 -2.03 6.45
C LEU A 89 -3.28 -3.14 5.78
N ARG A 90 -2.63 -4.22 5.34
CA ARG A 90 -3.31 -5.33 4.65
C ARG A 90 -4.22 -6.15 5.57
N THR A 91 -3.83 -6.32 6.83
CA THR A 91 -4.53 -7.19 7.77
C THR A 91 -5.80 -6.53 8.32
N PHE A 92 -5.76 -5.23 8.59
CA PHE A 92 -6.84 -4.54 9.30
C PHE A 92 -7.66 -3.59 8.42
N SER A 93 -7.26 -3.36 7.19
CA SER A 93 -8.08 -2.59 6.24
C SER A 93 -9.31 -3.37 5.79
N VAL A 94 -10.37 -2.63 5.51
CA VAL A 94 -11.59 -3.16 4.92
C VAL A 94 -11.59 -2.80 3.44
N LEU A 95 -11.44 -3.80 2.60
CA LEU A 95 -11.26 -3.64 1.16
C LEU A 95 -12.34 -4.38 0.41
N SER A 96 -13.01 -3.73 -0.56
CA SER A 96 -13.81 -4.39 -1.59
C SER A 96 -12.95 -4.99 -2.71
N SER A 97 -11.76 -4.43 -2.94
CA SER A 97 -10.79 -4.93 -3.91
C SER A 97 -9.35 -4.66 -3.47
N THR A 98 -8.48 -5.66 -3.59
CA THR A 98 -7.04 -5.51 -3.31
C THR A 98 -6.31 -4.65 -4.32
N LYS A 99 -6.90 -4.33 -5.47
CA LYS A 99 -6.31 -3.43 -6.49
C LYS A 99 -6.03 -2.04 -5.93
N VAL A 100 -6.83 -1.58 -4.96
CA VAL A 100 -6.65 -0.27 -4.32
C VAL A 100 -5.28 -0.14 -3.66
N LEU A 101 -4.70 -1.23 -3.17
CA LEU A 101 -3.38 -1.24 -2.56
C LEU A 101 -2.22 -0.97 -3.54
N GLN A 102 -2.49 -0.91 -4.84
CA GLN A 102 -1.49 -0.62 -5.88
C GLN A 102 -1.46 0.86 -6.27
N HIS A 103 -2.43 1.67 -5.82
CA HIS A 103 -2.53 3.08 -6.15
C HIS A 103 -1.41 3.88 -5.47
N ARG A 104 -0.73 4.72 -6.27
CA ARG A 104 0.36 5.62 -5.88
C ARG A 104 0.24 6.93 -6.64
N PHE A 105 0.95 7.97 -6.20
CA PHE A 105 1.02 9.21 -6.98
C PHE A 105 1.75 9.04 -8.30
N ASP A 106 2.76 8.17 -8.36
CA ASP A 106 3.57 7.91 -9.55
C ASP A 106 2.81 7.20 -10.68
N ASN A 107 1.80 6.39 -10.34
CA ASN A 107 0.95 5.72 -11.32
C ASN A 107 -0.42 6.40 -11.53
N TYR A 108 -0.60 7.61 -11.00
CA TYR A 108 -1.77 8.43 -11.28
C TYR A 108 -1.64 9.15 -12.61
N GLN A 109 -2.59 8.96 -13.51
CA GLN A 109 -2.56 9.56 -14.85
C GLN A 109 -3.06 11.02 -14.81
N ALA A 110 -2.16 11.96 -14.52
CA ALA A 110 -2.46 13.39 -14.52
C ALA A 110 -2.33 13.98 -15.94
N THR A 111 -3.25 13.67 -16.84
CA THR A 111 -3.18 14.04 -18.26
C THR A 111 -3.50 15.50 -18.52
N GLY A 112 -4.39 16.11 -17.74
CA GLY A 112 -4.83 17.50 -17.89
C GLY A 112 -4.31 18.44 -16.77
N ALA A 113 -4.55 19.72 -16.92
CA ALA A 113 -4.23 20.72 -15.91
C ALA A 113 -5.03 20.52 -14.60
N PRO A 114 -6.33 20.18 -14.63
CA PRO A 114 -7.08 19.92 -13.40
C PRO A 114 -6.54 18.73 -12.60
N GLU A 115 -6.14 17.64 -13.29
CA GLU A 115 -5.56 16.46 -12.65
C GLU A 115 -4.23 16.78 -11.97
N ARG A 116 -3.34 17.52 -12.67
CA ARG A 116 -2.05 17.95 -12.12
C ARG A 116 -2.24 18.86 -10.90
N ALA A 117 -3.14 19.82 -10.98
CA ALA A 117 -3.44 20.72 -9.85
C ALA A 117 -4.00 19.95 -8.63
N THR A 118 -4.84 18.94 -8.88
CA THR A 118 -5.40 18.08 -7.83
C THR A 118 -4.32 17.19 -7.21
N LEU A 119 -3.43 16.61 -8.02
CA LEU A 119 -2.29 15.83 -7.54
C LEU A 119 -1.39 16.67 -6.61
N VAL A 120 -1.04 17.90 -7.01
CA VAL A 120 -0.23 18.83 -6.18
C VAL A 120 -0.92 19.10 -4.84
N LYS A 121 -2.23 19.31 -4.81
CA LYS A 121 -2.97 19.50 -3.56
C LYS A 121 -2.91 18.25 -2.67
N CYS A 122 -3.02 17.04 -3.24
CA CYS A 122 -2.90 15.80 -2.50
C CYS A 122 -1.48 15.59 -1.96
N GLN A 123 -0.45 15.92 -2.73
CA GLN A 123 0.95 15.89 -2.29
C GLN A 123 1.22 16.87 -1.13
N ARG A 124 0.60 18.08 -1.16
CA ARG A 124 0.65 19.01 -0.04
C ARG A 124 0.06 18.41 1.23
N ILE A 125 -1.11 17.78 1.14
CA ILE A 125 -1.76 17.11 2.28
C ILE A 125 -0.85 16.01 2.84
N ALA A 126 -0.27 15.17 1.99
CA ALA A 126 0.65 14.12 2.42
C ALA A 126 1.88 14.71 3.15
N ASN A 127 2.43 15.80 2.65
CA ASN A 127 3.55 16.50 3.25
C ASN A 127 3.21 17.04 4.66
N GLU A 128 2.04 17.62 4.82
CA GLU A 128 1.58 18.15 6.10
C GLU A 128 1.32 17.05 7.13
N ILE A 129 0.75 15.89 6.72
CA ILE A 129 0.58 14.72 7.58
C ILE A 129 1.96 14.16 7.98
N ALA A 130 2.89 14.02 7.03
CA ALA A 130 4.25 13.55 7.30
C ALA A 130 5.01 14.49 8.27
N ALA A 131 4.69 15.77 8.25
CA ALA A 131 5.21 16.78 9.21
C ALA A 131 4.53 16.72 10.59
N GLY A 132 3.60 15.75 10.82
CA GLY A 132 2.95 15.54 12.11
C GLY A 132 1.67 16.34 12.34
N LYS A 133 1.12 17.00 11.30
CA LYS A 133 -0.16 17.71 11.44
C LYS A 133 -1.33 16.73 11.39
N THR A 134 -2.31 16.93 12.25
CA THR A 134 -3.62 16.29 12.14
C THR A 134 -4.42 16.96 11.03
N ILE A 135 -4.96 16.17 10.11
CA ILE A 135 -5.70 16.68 8.95
C ILE A 135 -6.97 15.87 8.73
N HIS A 136 -8.09 16.56 8.54
CA HIS A 136 -9.29 16.02 7.94
C HIS A 136 -9.36 16.49 6.48
N SER A 137 -9.24 15.57 5.53
CA SER A 137 -9.28 15.90 4.10
C SER A 137 -10.51 15.27 3.45
N LEU A 138 -11.22 16.06 2.63
CA LEU A 138 -12.38 15.60 1.87
C LEU A 138 -12.07 15.67 0.37
N LEU A 139 -12.07 14.52 -0.30
CA LEU A 139 -11.96 14.41 -1.75
C LEU A 139 -13.37 14.20 -2.33
N ILE A 140 -13.93 15.24 -2.92
CA ILE A 140 -15.35 15.34 -3.26
C ILE A 140 -15.54 15.33 -4.77
N GLY A 141 -16.47 14.55 -5.29
CA GLY A 141 -16.85 14.55 -6.70
C GLY A 141 -17.40 13.22 -7.18
N LYS A 142 -17.91 13.18 -8.39
CA LYS A 142 -18.55 12.00 -9.00
C LYS A 142 -17.59 10.81 -9.07
N THR A 143 -18.13 9.61 -9.22
CA THR A 143 -17.35 8.36 -9.42
C THR A 143 -16.46 8.43 -10.65
N GLY A 144 -15.39 7.61 -10.67
CA GLY A 144 -14.48 7.50 -11.83
C GLY A 144 -13.43 8.59 -11.96
N ARG A 145 -13.38 9.56 -11.05
CA ARG A 145 -12.48 10.73 -11.12
C ARG A 145 -11.17 10.58 -10.36
N GLY A 146 -10.84 9.37 -9.88
CA GLY A 146 -9.54 9.09 -9.24
C GLY A 146 -9.42 9.46 -7.76
N LYS A 147 -10.52 9.74 -7.04
CA LYS A 147 -10.50 10.08 -5.60
C LYS A 147 -9.82 9.00 -4.76
N THR A 148 -10.28 7.75 -4.87
CA THR A 148 -9.71 6.58 -4.18
C THR A 148 -8.23 6.40 -4.49
N HIS A 149 -7.83 6.60 -5.75
CA HIS A 149 -6.44 6.53 -6.20
C HIS A 149 -5.57 7.55 -5.45
N LEU A 150 -5.99 8.81 -5.45
CA LEU A 150 -5.24 9.87 -4.80
C LEU A 150 -5.28 9.78 -3.27
N ALA A 151 -6.37 9.30 -2.67
CA ALA A 151 -6.43 9.02 -1.23
C ALA A 151 -5.39 7.99 -0.79
N MET A 152 -5.26 6.88 -1.55
CA MET A 152 -4.19 5.90 -1.32
C MET A 152 -2.80 6.48 -1.62
N GLY A 153 -2.67 7.31 -2.66
CA GLY A 153 -1.44 8.02 -2.97
C GLY A 153 -0.96 8.88 -1.80
N ILE A 154 -1.85 9.63 -1.14
CA ILE A 154 -1.53 10.41 0.07
C ILE A 154 -0.98 9.48 1.16
N LEU A 155 -1.65 8.37 1.43
CA LEU A 155 -1.28 7.43 2.49
C LEU A 155 0.12 6.85 2.27
N TYR A 156 0.42 6.40 1.04
CA TYR A 156 1.73 5.84 0.73
C TYR A 156 2.84 6.90 0.70
N ASP A 157 2.56 8.11 0.21
CA ASP A 157 3.54 9.20 0.19
C ASP A 157 3.94 9.61 1.62
N VAL A 158 2.98 9.63 2.58
CA VAL A 158 3.27 9.82 4.01
C VAL A 158 4.23 8.75 4.53
N LEU A 159 3.95 7.47 4.24
CA LEU A 159 4.76 6.35 4.70
C LEU A 159 6.18 6.39 4.13
N GLU A 160 6.32 6.66 2.84
CA GLU A 160 7.61 6.72 2.16
C GLU A 160 8.47 7.88 2.64
N ARG A 161 7.89 9.09 2.76
CA ARG A 161 8.58 10.28 3.27
C ARG A 161 9.11 10.13 4.69
N THR A 162 8.39 9.40 5.53
CA THR A 162 8.73 9.22 6.94
C THR A 162 9.56 7.95 7.20
N GLY A 163 9.92 7.18 6.16
CA GLY A 163 10.60 5.89 6.30
C GLY A 163 9.77 4.90 7.14
N TYR A 164 8.43 4.96 7.01
CA TYR A 164 7.46 4.12 7.72
C TYR A 164 7.42 4.31 9.24
N LYS A 165 8.01 5.39 9.76
CA LYS A 165 8.09 5.71 11.21
C LYS A 165 7.34 6.98 11.53
N ILE A 166 6.64 6.97 12.67
CA ILE A 166 6.02 8.14 13.27
C ILE A 166 6.76 8.53 14.56
N VAL A 167 6.89 9.82 14.81
CA VAL A 167 7.45 10.34 16.07
C VAL A 167 6.30 10.55 17.05
N ARG A 168 6.35 9.83 18.17
CA ARG A 168 5.41 10.05 19.30
C ARG A 168 6.14 10.75 20.41
N THR A 169 5.54 11.81 20.94
CA THR A 169 6.05 12.50 22.12
C THR A 169 5.25 12.01 23.33
N THR A 170 5.95 11.47 24.32
CA THR A 170 5.37 11.08 25.61
C THR A 170 6.03 11.89 26.71
N ILE A 171 5.30 12.22 27.77
CA ILE A 171 5.88 12.86 28.95
C ILE A 171 6.27 11.75 29.92
N LYS A 172 7.57 11.69 30.27
CA LYS A 172 8.10 10.78 31.28
C LYS A 172 8.87 11.60 32.30
N ASP A 173 8.54 11.45 33.56
CA ASP A 173 9.16 12.19 34.68
C ASP A 173 9.17 13.73 34.50
N GLY A 174 8.14 14.27 33.82
CA GLY A 174 8.02 15.70 33.52
C GLY A 174 8.76 16.16 32.25
N GLU A 175 9.51 15.29 31.60
CA GLU A 175 10.24 15.59 30.37
C GLU A 175 9.56 15.01 29.12
N ALA A 176 9.63 15.75 28.00
CA ALA A 176 9.11 15.30 26.72
C ALA A 176 10.09 14.33 26.03
N VAL A 177 9.77 13.05 26.04
CA VAL A 177 10.56 11.99 25.39
C VAL A 177 9.98 11.69 24.02
N LYS A 178 10.80 11.79 22.97
CA LYS A 178 10.43 11.39 21.61
C LYS A 178 10.76 9.92 21.36
N LYS A 179 9.76 9.14 20.95
CA LYS A 179 9.91 7.75 20.55
C LYS A 179 9.51 7.58 19.08
N PHE A 180 10.31 6.82 18.34
CA PHE A 180 9.92 6.37 17.01
C PHE A 180 9.09 5.10 17.11
N ASP A 181 7.99 5.04 16.37
CA ASP A 181 7.07 3.92 16.31
C ASP A 181 6.67 3.66 14.86
N ASN A 182 6.05 2.52 14.58
CA ASN A 182 5.51 2.23 13.26
C ASN A 182 4.20 2.98 13.05
N TRP A 183 3.98 3.52 11.84
CA TRP A 183 2.69 4.07 11.47
C TRP A 183 1.60 2.99 11.53
N LYS A 184 0.47 3.33 12.10
CA LYS A 184 -0.77 2.57 12.01
C LYS A 184 -1.69 3.26 11.01
N VAL A 185 -1.76 2.74 9.80
CA VAL A 185 -2.56 3.32 8.72
C VAL A 185 -3.54 2.31 8.17
N LEU A 186 -4.76 2.75 7.86
CA LEU A 186 -5.82 1.89 7.37
C LEU A 186 -6.55 2.50 6.18
N PHE A 187 -7.02 1.63 5.30
CA PHE A 187 -8.00 1.95 4.27
C PHE A 187 -9.31 1.23 4.60
N VAL A 188 -10.40 1.98 4.61
CA VAL A 188 -11.72 1.47 4.96
C VAL A 188 -12.71 1.83 3.85
N ASP A 189 -13.12 0.85 3.06
CA ASP A 189 -14.33 0.95 2.26
C ASP A 189 -15.51 0.98 3.22
N TRP A 190 -16.14 2.16 3.32
CA TRP A 190 -17.16 2.43 4.33
C TRP A 190 -18.40 1.57 4.13
N ARG A 191 -18.82 1.40 2.89
CA ARG A 191 -19.97 0.57 2.55
C ARG A 191 -19.72 -0.89 2.90
N GLU A 192 -18.57 -1.41 2.53
CA GLU A 192 -18.16 -2.78 2.84
C GLU A 192 -18.09 -3.04 4.35
N LEU A 193 -17.57 -2.08 5.14
CA LEU A 193 -17.54 -2.16 6.60
C LEU A 193 -18.94 -2.32 7.17
N ILE A 194 -19.89 -1.50 6.74
CA ILE A 194 -21.29 -1.54 7.22
C ILE A 194 -21.95 -2.87 6.83
N GLU A 195 -21.72 -3.35 5.63
CA GLU A 195 -22.27 -4.64 5.17
C GLU A 195 -21.71 -5.81 5.99
N ARG A 196 -20.39 -5.86 6.24
CA ARG A 196 -19.77 -6.87 7.12
C ARG A 196 -20.29 -6.81 8.55
N GLN A 197 -20.50 -5.61 9.06
CA GLN A 197 -21.02 -5.42 10.42
C GLN A 197 -22.45 -5.95 10.54
N LYS A 198 -23.31 -5.74 9.55
CA LYS A 198 -24.66 -6.33 9.51
C LYS A 198 -24.63 -7.85 9.43
N GLN A 199 -23.77 -8.43 8.60
CA GLN A 199 -23.60 -9.88 8.49
C GLN A 199 -23.09 -10.49 9.80
N SER A 200 -22.28 -9.76 10.54
CA SER A 200 -21.70 -10.23 11.81
C SER A 200 -22.70 -10.42 12.94
N PHE A 201 -23.94 -9.93 12.82
CA PHE A 201 -24.97 -10.15 13.85
C PHE A 201 -25.34 -11.62 14.01
N ASN A 202 -25.17 -12.43 12.95
CA ASN A 202 -25.51 -13.86 12.95
C ASN A 202 -24.26 -14.77 12.83
N ASP A 203 -23.05 -14.22 12.94
CA ASP A 203 -21.79 -14.95 12.81
C ASP A 203 -20.77 -14.43 13.84
N ASP A 204 -20.54 -15.23 14.89
CA ASP A 204 -19.61 -14.87 15.97
C ASP A 204 -18.15 -14.74 15.52
N THR A 205 -17.74 -15.48 14.48
CA THR A 205 -16.39 -15.40 13.93
C THR A 205 -16.21 -14.09 13.20
N LEU A 206 -17.15 -13.73 12.34
CA LEU A 206 -17.17 -12.48 11.62
C LEU A 206 -17.29 -11.29 12.59
N LYS A 207 -18.09 -11.41 13.65
CA LYS A 207 -18.23 -10.42 14.70
C LYS A 207 -16.91 -10.10 15.40
N LYS A 208 -16.12 -11.11 15.73
CA LYS A 208 -14.78 -10.94 16.31
C LYS A 208 -13.84 -10.19 15.35
N GLN A 209 -13.87 -10.54 14.07
CA GLN A 209 -13.06 -9.87 13.04
C GLN A 209 -13.45 -8.41 12.86
N VAL A 210 -14.76 -8.13 12.73
CA VAL A 210 -15.29 -6.76 12.58
C VAL A 210 -14.97 -5.92 13.81
N ASN A 211 -15.17 -6.44 15.03
CA ASN A 211 -14.83 -5.73 16.26
C ASN A 211 -13.33 -5.41 16.34
N LYS A 212 -12.47 -6.32 15.87
CA LYS A 212 -11.04 -6.06 15.79
C LYS A 212 -10.72 -4.95 14.79
N CYS A 213 -11.33 -4.97 13.60
CA CYS A 213 -11.19 -3.88 12.62
C CYS A 213 -11.65 -2.53 13.19
N LEU A 214 -12.81 -2.49 13.86
CA LEU A 214 -13.33 -1.27 14.50
C LEU A 214 -12.38 -0.74 15.58
N HIS A 215 -11.82 -1.65 16.40
CA HIS A 215 -10.81 -1.27 17.38
C HIS A 215 -9.58 -0.64 16.70
N GLU A 216 -9.03 -1.29 15.64
CA GLU A 216 -7.87 -0.77 14.94
C GLU A 216 -8.17 0.55 14.20
N ILE A 217 -9.37 0.72 13.62
CA ILE A 217 -9.83 1.99 13.06
C ILE A 217 -9.77 3.10 14.11
N ARG A 218 -10.19 2.82 15.35
CA ARG A 218 -10.19 3.81 16.44
C ARG A 218 -8.78 4.24 16.83
N ILE A 219 -7.81 3.33 16.86
CA ILE A 219 -6.43 3.62 17.32
C ILE A 219 -5.46 4.02 16.21
N ALA A 220 -5.76 3.76 14.93
CA ALA A 220 -4.90 4.10 13.80
C ALA A 220 -4.51 5.58 13.76
N ASP A 221 -3.34 5.91 13.24
CA ASP A 221 -2.86 7.27 13.06
C ASP A 221 -3.57 7.97 11.89
N VAL A 222 -3.68 7.26 10.76
CA VAL A 222 -4.37 7.73 9.55
C VAL A 222 -5.39 6.71 9.09
N VAL A 223 -6.60 7.15 8.80
CA VAL A 223 -7.64 6.34 8.17
C VAL A 223 -8.06 6.99 6.85
N VAL A 224 -7.98 6.25 5.76
CA VAL A 224 -8.68 6.57 4.52
C VAL A 224 -10.08 5.96 4.62
N LEU A 225 -11.11 6.79 4.54
CA LEU A 225 -12.51 6.41 4.56
C LEU A 225 -13.06 6.58 3.14
N ASP A 226 -13.16 5.48 2.41
CA ASP A 226 -13.51 5.47 1.00
C ASP A 226 -15.01 5.30 0.76
N ASP A 227 -15.50 5.92 -0.30
CA ASP A 227 -16.91 5.92 -0.73
C ASP A 227 -17.91 6.28 0.39
N PHE A 228 -17.50 7.20 1.27
CA PHE A 228 -18.30 7.67 2.39
C PHE A 228 -19.59 8.34 1.90
N GLY A 229 -20.73 7.90 2.45
CA GLY A 229 -22.05 8.35 2.03
C GLY A 229 -22.68 7.52 0.92
N SER A 230 -22.06 6.42 0.50
CA SER A 230 -22.64 5.48 -0.50
C SER A 230 -23.46 4.36 0.14
N GLU A 231 -23.35 4.16 1.45
CA GLU A 231 -24.11 3.15 2.19
C GLU A 231 -25.60 3.50 2.23
N ARG A 232 -26.45 2.50 2.54
CA ARG A 232 -27.88 2.73 2.74
C ARG A 232 -28.12 3.61 3.96
N ASP A 233 -28.93 4.65 3.81
CA ASP A 233 -29.31 5.54 4.90
C ASP A 233 -30.17 4.80 5.93
N SER A 234 -29.75 4.82 7.19
CA SER A 234 -30.44 4.24 8.34
C SER A 234 -29.93 4.87 9.63
N ASP A 235 -30.73 4.83 10.70
CA ASP A 235 -30.29 5.34 12.02
C ASP A 235 -29.02 4.64 12.48
N TYR A 236 -28.93 3.33 12.26
CA TYR A 236 -27.72 2.55 12.56
C TYR A 236 -26.48 3.08 11.84
N SER A 237 -26.56 3.39 10.54
CA SER A 237 -25.42 3.94 9.80
C SER A 237 -25.05 5.35 10.27
N ARG A 238 -26.01 6.16 10.66
CA ARG A 238 -25.79 7.51 11.23
C ARG A 238 -25.10 7.45 12.60
N ASP A 239 -25.55 6.55 13.47
CA ASP A 239 -24.92 6.34 14.78
C ASP A 239 -23.47 5.87 14.64
N LEU A 240 -23.20 4.95 13.72
CA LEU A 240 -21.84 4.48 13.46
C LEU A 240 -20.93 5.61 12.96
N VAL A 241 -21.45 6.49 12.11
CA VAL A 241 -20.74 7.69 11.64
C VAL A 241 -20.44 8.65 12.79
N ASP A 242 -21.42 8.93 13.68
CA ASP A 242 -21.19 9.82 14.81
C ASP A 242 -20.14 9.23 15.79
N HIS A 243 -20.20 7.92 16.05
CA HIS A 243 -19.18 7.22 16.84
C HIS A 243 -17.80 7.30 16.18
N PHE A 244 -17.70 7.04 14.88
CA PHE A 244 -16.45 7.13 14.15
C PHE A 244 -15.81 8.52 14.27
N TRP A 245 -16.56 9.59 14.00
CA TRP A 245 -16.03 10.95 14.03
C TRP A 245 -15.71 11.44 15.44
N ARG A 246 -16.43 10.98 16.45
CA ARG A 246 -16.11 11.25 17.85
C ARG A 246 -14.78 10.61 18.26
N ASP A 247 -14.56 9.35 17.91
CA ASP A 247 -13.34 8.60 18.24
C ASP A 247 -12.12 9.11 17.45
N ARG A 248 -12.36 9.77 16.32
CA ARG A 248 -11.31 10.24 15.41
C ARG A 248 -11.15 11.77 15.35
N GLU A 249 -11.80 12.50 16.23
CA GLU A 249 -11.82 13.97 16.21
C GLU A 249 -10.42 14.59 16.16
N ASN A 250 -9.44 14.01 16.87
CA ASN A 250 -8.06 14.49 16.94
C ASN A 250 -7.07 13.59 16.16
N LYS A 251 -7.53 12.90 15.12
CA LYS A 251 -6.72 11.98 14.31
C LYS A 251 -6.95 12.23 12.84
N THR A 252 -5.92 12.00 12.04
CA THR A 252 -6.02 12.22 10.59
C THR A 252 -7.02 11.28 9.93
N VAL A 253 -7.92 11.87 9.12
CA VAL A 253 -8.90 11.16 8.29
C VAL A 253 -8.89 11.74 6.89
N ILE A 254 -8.79 10.87 5.89
CA ILE A 254 -8.91 11.21 4.48
C ILE A 254 -10.20 10.58 3.97
N VAL A 255 -11.16 11.39 3.56
CA VAL A 255 -12.49 10.92 3.11
C VAL A 255 -12.60 11.07 1.60
N THR A 256 -13.07 10.03 0.91
CA THR A 256 -13.60 10.17 -0.44
C THR A 256 -15.12 10.09 -0.42
N THR A 257 -15.78 10.94 -1.17
CA THR A 257 -17.25 10.97 -1.23
C THR A 257 -17.76 11.45 -2.57
N ASN A 258 -18.95 10.98 -2.94
CA ASN A 258 -19.69 11.46 -4.08
C ASN A 258 -20.74 12.53 -3.70
N LEU A 259 -20.89 12.80 -2.40
CA LEU A 259 -21.84 13.80 -1.90
C LEU A 259 -21.25 15.20 -2.04
N GLU A 260 -21.84 15.98 -2.93
CA GLU A 260 -21.43 17.36 -3.23
C GLU A 260 -22.31 18.37 -2.48
N GLY A 261 -21.82 19.61 -2.35
CA GLY A 261 -22.54 20.72 -1.69
C GLY A 261 -22.89 20.42 -0.24
N ASN A 262 -24.17 20.49 0.11
CA ASN A 262 -24.68 20.21 1.46
C ASN A 262 -25.11 18.74 1.66
N GLY A 263 -24.75 17.84 0.74
CA GLY A 263 -25.14 16.44 0.79
C GLY A 263 -24.70 15.70 2.06
N LEU A 264 -23.48 15.97 2.54
CA LEU A 264 -22.97 15.40 3.78
C LEU A 264 -23.75 15.90 5.01
N GLU A 265 -24.09 17.20 5.04
CA GLU A 265 -24.86 17.78 6.15
C GLU A 265 -26.30 17.26 6.19
N LYS A 266 -26.96 17.16 5.03
CA LYS A 266 -28.30 16.58 4.93
C LYS A 266 -28.35 15.14 5.40
N ARG A 267 -27.28 14.38 5.13
CA ARG A 267 -27.21 12.96 5.44
C ARG A 267 -26.85 12.67 6.89
N TYR A 268 -25.85 13.38 7.44
CA TYR A 268 -25.26 13.07 8.75
C TYR A 268 -25.46 14.16 9.80
N GLY A 269 -26.07 15.27 9.43
CA GLY A 269 -26.36 16.39 10.30
C GLY A 269 -25.18 17.35 10.50
N ALA A 270 -25.50 18.55 11.00
CA ALA A 270 -24.54 19.65 11.18
C ALA A 270 -23.42 19.31 12.20
N ARG A 271 -23.74 18.53 13.26
CA ARG A 271 -22.78 18.16 14.30
C ARG A 271 -21.64 17.29 13.77
N THR A 272 -21.98 16.26 13.00
CA THR A 272 -20.98 15.39 12.35
C THR A 272 -20.15 16.17 11.35
N LEU A 273 -20.80 17.00 10.54
CA LEU A 273 -20.08 17.85 9.58
C LEU A 273 -19.11 18.83 10.25
N SER A 274 -19.48 19.37 11.42
CA SER A 274 -18.62 20.24 12.20
C SER A 274 -17.33 19.52 12.63
N ARG A 275 -17.44 18.27 13.13
CA ARG A 275 -16.27 17.44 13.46
C ARG A 275 -15.40 17.13 12.24
N MET A 276 -16.00 16.82 11.09
CA MET A 276 -15.28 16.61 9.84
C MET A 276 -14.48 17.85 9.40
N LYS A 277 -14.98 19.06 9.70
CA LYS A 277 -14.33 20.32 9.33
C LYS A 277 -13.25 20.75 10.33
N ASN A 278 -13.16 20.18 11.52
CA ASN A 278 -12.32 20.66 12.61
C ASN A 278 -10.84 20.84 12.20
N TYR A 279 -10.26 19.89 11.48
CA TYR A 279 -8.91 19.97 10.90
C TYR A 279 -8.94 20.02 9.36
N GLY A 280 -10.07 20.50 8.80
CA GLY A 280 -10.35 20.41 7.36
C GLY A 280 -10.20 21.70 6.59
N VAL A 281 -9.86 22.82 7.26
CA VAL A 281 -9.74 24.14 6.60
C VAL A 281 -8.66 24.06 5.51
N GLY A 282 -9.05 24.36 4.25
CA GLY A 282 -8.16 24.30 3.10
C GLY A 282 -7.79 22.89 2.59
N ASN A 283 -8.36 21.82 3.20
CA ASN A 283 -8.05 20.42 2.88
C ASN A 283 -9.17 19.71 2.12
N SER A 284 -10.21 20.42 1.71
CA SER A 284 -11.23 19.88 0.82
C SER A 284 -10.81 20.07 -0.64
N ILE A 285 -10.87 19.00 -1.42
CA ILE A 285 -10.46 18.97 -2.82
C ILE A 285 -11.67 18.54 -3.67
N ALA A 286 -12.13 19.44 -4.55
CA ALA A 286 -13.18 19.14 -5.50
C ALA A 286 -12.62 18.51 -6.78
N PHE A 287 -13.21 17.41 -7.20
CA PHE A 287 -12.87 16.68 -8.42
C PHE A 287 -13.83 17.02 -9.58
N SER A 288 -14.60 18.10 -9.47
CA SER A 288 -15.63 18.48 -10.45
C SER A 288 -15.05 18.75 -11.85
N ALA A 289 -13.84 19.30 -11.94
CA ALA A 289 -13.16 19.59 -13.20
C ALA A 289 -12.43 18.39 -13.82
N ILE A 290 -12.36 17.25 -13.12
CA ILE A 290 -11.69 16.03 -13.59
C ILE A 290 -12.70 15.19 -14.36
N ARG A 291 -12.30 14.68 -15.53
CA ARG A 291 -13.12 13.79 -16.35
C ARG A 291 -13.28 12.39 -15.72
N ASP A 292 -14.28 11.65 -16.14
CA ASP A 292 -14.43 10.24 -15.79
C ASP A 292 -13.44 9.40 -16.60
N TYR A 293 -12.64 8.59 -15.91
CA TYR A 293 -11.67 7.67 -16.51
C TYR A 293 -12.23 6.25 -16.70
N ARG A 294 -13.40 5.95 -16.19
CA ARG A 294 -14.07 4.65 -16.41
C ARG A 294 -14.52 4.56 -17.86
N GLY A 295 -13.98 3.63 -18.61
CA GLY A 295 -14.28 3.43 -20.03
C GLY A 295 -13.25 4.02 -21.01
N ILE A 296 -12.18 4.66 -20.53
CA ILE A 296 -11.08 5.16 -21.39
C ILE A 296 -9.93 4.14 -21.47
N VAL A 297 -9.94 3.12 -20.62
CA VAL A 297 -8.96 2.01 -20.68
C VAL A 297 -9.53 0.97 -21.65
N GLN A 298 -9.14 1.08 -22.89
CA GLN A 298 -9.14 -0.04 -23.84
C GLN A 298 -7.80 -0.73 -23.79
#